data_a224e72bd67b1705cd8e2617736ee2fe
#
_entry.id   a224e72bd67b1705cd8e2617736ee2fe
#
_cell.length_a   1.000
_cell.length_b   1.000
_cell.length_c   1.000
_cell.angle_alpha   90.00
_cell.angle_beta   90.00
_cell.angle_gamma   90.00
#
_symmetry.space_group_name_H-M   'P 1'
#
loop_
_entity.id
_entity.type
_entity.pdbx_description
1 polymer ?
#
loop_
_entity_poly.entity_id
_entity_poly.type
_entity_poly.pdbx_seq_one_letter_code
_entity_poly.pdbx_strand_id
1 'polypeptide(L)'
;MAEARQVKNRIVQAVLRECQKLKEKDDLTDELEHVRDIKNKKERLIKSVALASEASRRTINIEPYPVQILASIKMYQGHVIEMKTGEGKTFVSPMTAFAKVLDGQKVHVLTVNDYLVERDYTLLLPVYEMLGLSVGYITTETPIEERKKAYKCDVCYITNSEVGFDYLKDHLAMHPDSVVCNGKYDFAIIDEADSILIDEARTPLIISADTELISGFCISCAKFVKTLELSKETEELEDTVYVGEFPNVDGDAILNLKYGQVYLTENGVKKAEDYFNVDHLD
;
A
#
# COMPACT_ATOMS: atom_id res chain seq x y z
N MET A 1 31.51 13.79 -7.75
CA MET A 1 31.34 14.42 -6.42
C MET A 1 30.53 15.69 -6.65
N ALA A 2 29.22 15.61 -6.37
CA ALA A 2 28.37 16.79 -6.51
C ALA A 2 28.69 17.75 -5.36
N GLU A 3 29.08 18.97 -5.74
CA GLU A 3 29.27 20.08 -4.81
C GLU A 3 28.02 20.18 -3.91
N ALA A 4 28.21 19.99 -2.60
CA ALA A 4 27.18 20.19 -1.62
C ALA A 4 26.67 21.63 -1.75
N ARG A 5 25.54 21.82 -2.47
CA ARG A 5 24.90 23.13 -2.56
C ARG A 5 24.64 23.61 -1.14
N GLN A 6 25.30 24.72 -0.77
CA GLN A 6 25.21 25.33 0.53
C GLN A 6 23.76 25.77 0.77
N VAL A 7 22.99 24.92 1.51
CA VAL A 7 21.57 25.17 1.81
C VAL A 7 21.50 26.36 2.79
N LYS A 8 21.11 27.53 2.30
CA LYS A 8 20.96 28.77 3.10
C LYS A 8 19.64 28.77 3.91
N ASN A 9 19.28 27.65 4.53
CA ASN A 9 18.08 27.58 5.37
C ASN A 9 18.48 27.65 6.87
N ARG A 10 17.89 28.58 7.61
CA ARG A 10 18.23 28.81 9.03
C ARG A 10 17.95 27.58 9.91
N ILE A 11 16.90 26.82 9.60
CA ILE A 11 16.55 25.61 10.38
C ILE A 11 17.57 24.50 10.07
N VAL A 12 17.91 24.27 8.79
CA VAL A 12 18.95 23.29 8.40
C VAL A 12 20.28 23.61 9.10
N GLN A 13 20.69 24.89 9.11
CA GLN A 13 21.93 25.30 9.79
C GLN A 13 21.86 25.04 11.32
N ALA A 14 20.69 25.21 11.92
CA ALA A 14 20.50 24.88 13.33
C ALA A 14 20.59 23.35 13.57
N VAL A 15 19.98 22.53 12.71
CA VAL A 15 20.09 21.07 12.77
C VAL A 15 21.55 20.61 12.65
N LEU A 16 22.30 21.14 11.67
CA LEU A 16 23.72 20.80 11.48
C LEU A 16 24.57 21.14 12.71
N ARG A 17 24.29 22.25 13.39
CA ARG A 17 24.98 22.60 14.65
C ARG A 17 24.65 21.61 15.76
N GLU A 18 23.41 21.19 15.88
CA GLU A 18 23.03 20.16 16.86
C GLU A 18 23.66 18.81 16.52
N CYS A 19 23.68 18.38 15.23
CA CYS A 19 24.41 17.18 14.81
C CYS A 19 25.88 17.21 15.23
N GLN A 20 26.53 18.36 15.10
CA GLN A 20 27.94 18.49 15.53
C GLN A 20 28.13 18.28 17.02
N LYS A 21 27.23 18.81 17.85
CA LYS A 21 27.25 18.58 19.33
C LYS A 21 26.99 17.11 19.68
N LEU A 22 26.09 16.44 18.95
CA LEU A 22 25.73 15.04 19.19
C LEU A 22 26.89 14.09 18.83
N LYS A 23 27.72 14.45 17.84
CA LYS A 23 28.93 13.67 17.48
C LYS A 23 29.96 13.57 18.62
N GLU A 24 30.01 14.58 19.49
CA GLU A 24 30.92 14.63 20.63
C GLU A 24 30.43 13.83 21.84
N LYS A 25 29.19 13.29 21.80
CA LYS A 25 28.61 12.51 22.87
C LYS A 25 28.79 11.02 22.63
N ASP A 26 29.13 10.26 23.66
CA ASP A 26 29.24 8.80 23.58
C ASP A 26 27.87 8.13 23.54
N ASP A 27 26.89 8.65 24.31
CA ASP A 27 25.53 8.14 24.41
C ASP A 27 24.50 9.23 24.06
N LEU A 28 23.34 8.81 23.53
CA LEU A 28 22.24 9.69 23.15
C LEU A 28 21.02 9.57 24.07
N THR A 29 21.05 8.71 25.09
CA THR A 29 19.89 8.40 25.94
C THR A 29 19.29 9.65 26.58
N ASP A 30 20.12 10.48 27.22
CA ASP A 30 19.67 11.73 27.85
C ASP A 30 19.03 12.71 26.84
N GLU A 31 19.58 12.78 25.62
CA GLU A 31 19.06 13.65 24.56
C GLU A 31 17.73 13.14 23.99
N LEU A 32 17.58 11.81 23.90
CA LEU A 32 16.34 11.17 23.45
C LEU A 32 15.21 11.34 24.49
N GLU A 33 15.53 11.31 25.77
CA GLU A 33 14.57 11.64 26.83
C GLU A 33 14.22 13.13 26.81
N HIS A 34 15.24 13.99 26.78
CA HIS A 34 15.05 15.43 26.80
C HIS A 34 14.21 15.94 25.62
N VAL A 35 14.40 15.42 24.39
CA VAL A 35 13.66 15.88 23.21
C VAL A 35 12.15 15.65 23.33
N ARG A 36 11.72 14.63 24.07
CA ARG A 36 10.31 14.29 24.31
C ARG A 36 9.61 15.36 25.15
N ASP A 37 10.35 16.01 26.05
CA ASP A 37 9.81 17.04 26.97
C ASP A 37 9.76 18.45 26.38
N ILE A 38 10.37 18.67 25.21
CA ILE A 38 10.43 19.97 24.55
C ILE A 38 9.04 20.40 24.06
N LYS A 39 8.49 21.47 24.65
CA LYS A 39 7.19 22.02 24.26
C LYS A 39 7.25 22.88 22.99
N ASN A 40 8.39 23.52 22.72
CA ASN A 40 8.57 24.36 21.54
C ASN A 40 8.71 23.49 20.30
N LYS A 41 7.69 23.51 19.43
CA LYS A 41 7.66 22.68 18.21
C LYS A 41 8.87 22.88 17.28
N LYS A 42 9.35 24.11 17.15
CA LYS A 42 10.51 24.40 16.30
C LYS A 42 11.80 23.84 16.87
N GLU A 43 12.00 24.00 18.16
CA GLU A 43 13.17 23.44 18.85
C GLU A 43 13.14 21.91 18.83
N ARG A 44 11.97 21.31 19.15
CA ARG A 44 11.76 19.87 19.07
C ARG A 44 12.04 19.32 17.67
N LEU A 45 11.57 19.98 16.61
CA LEU A 45 11.87 19.60 15.23
C LEU A 45 13.37 19.63 14.93
N ILE A 46 14.08 20.68 15.35
CA ILE A 46 15.53 20.79 15.12
C ILE A 46 16.27 19.65 15.81
N LYS A 47 15.97 19.39 17.07
CA LYS A 47 16.65 18.34 17.85
C LYS A 47 16.27 16.94 17.40
N SER A 48 15.00 16.69 17.04
CA SER A 48 14.56 15.38 16.55
C SER A 48 15.24 15.02 15.23
N VAL A 49 15.30 15.95 14.27
CA VAL A 49 15.99 15.73 12.99
C VAL A 49 17.49 15.52 13.20
N ALA A 50 18.11 16.25 14.11
CA ALA A 50 19.53 16.07 14.46
C ALA A 50 19.80 14.69 15.09
N LEU A 51 18.95 14.26 16.05
CA LEU A 51 19.06 12.94 16.67
C LEU A 51 18.87 11.81 15.67
N ALA A 52 17.89 11.90 14.79
CA ALA A 52 17.67 10.90 13.75
C ALA A 52 18.83 10.85 12.73
N SER A 53 19.42 12.00 12.40
CA SER A 53 20.63 12.07 11.56
C SER A 53 21.82 11.37 12.24
N GLU A 54 22.02 11.63 13.53
CA GLU A 54 23.12 11.01 14.28
C GLU A 54 22.88 9.51 14.52
N ALA A 55 21.63 9.08 14.75
CA ALA A 55 21.26 7.68 14.82
C ALA A 55 21.58 6.95 13.49
N SER A 56 21.25 7.55 12.35
CA SER A 56 21.60 7.00 11.03
C SER A 56 23.11 6.87 10.84
N ARG A 57 23.88 7.85 11.27
CA ARG A 57 25.34 7.81 11.22
C ARG A 57 25.92 6.67 12.09
N ARG A 58 25.38 6.47 13.29
CA ARG A 58 25.89 5.48 14.25
C ARG A 58 25.51 4.04 13.86
N THR A 59 24.30 3.83 13.36
CA THR A 59 23.75 2.49 13.13
C THR A 59 24.06 1.94 11.75
N ILE A 60 23.85 2.77 10.71
CA ILE A 60 24.00 2.36 9.31
C ILE A 60 25.15 3.08 8.57
N ASN A 61 25.96 3.84 9.32
CA ASN A 61 27.10 4.60 8.81
C ASN A 61 26.75 5.59 7.66
N ILE A 62 25.54 6.17 7.72
CA ILE A 62 25.08 7.15 6.73
C ILE A 62 24.83 8.48 7.42
N GLU A 63 25.62 9.48 7.05
CA GLU A 63 25.43 10.85 7.49
C GLU A 63 24.55 11.60 6.47
N PRO A 64 23.32 12.03 6.84
CA PRO A 64 22.43 12.74 5.93
C PRO A 64 23.00 14.05 5.42
N TYR A 65 22.87 14.29 4.12
CA TYR A 65 23.29 15.54 3.51
C TYR A 65 22.32 16.70 3.88
N PRO A 66 22.79 17.96 3.81
CA PRO A 66 21.95 19.13 4.08
C PRO A 66 20.67 19.22 3.25
N VAL A 67 20.66 18.66 2.02
CA VAL A 67 19.47 18.58 1.17
C VAL A 67 18.45 17.58 1.71
N GLN A 68 18.89 16.45 2.26
CA GLN A 68 18.02 15.45 2.89
C GLN A 68 17.42 15.99 4.19
N ILE A 69 18.21 16.72 5.00
CA ILE A 69 17.72 17.43 6.19
C ILE A 69 16.64 18.45 5.78
N LEU A 70 16.86 19.21 4.72
CA LEU A 70 15.86 20.15 4.22
C LEU A 70 14.60 19.44 3.77
N ALA A 71 14.74 18.33 3.04
CA ALA A 71 13.62 17.51 2.59
C ALA A 71 12.78 17.00 3.78
N SER A 72 13.42 16.44 4.81
CA SER A 72 12.76 16.00 6.03
C SER A 72 11.95 17.13 6.70
N ILE A 73 12.54 18.31 6.85
CA ILE A 73 11.86 19.48 7.43
C ILE A 73 10.64 19.88 6.59
N LYS A 74 10.77 19.83 5.26
CA LYS A 74 9.68 20.17 4.35
C LYS A 74 8.55 19.13 4.38
N MET A 75 8.89 17.84 4.40
CA MET A 75 7.90 16.77 4.58
C MET A 75 7.17 16.89 5.92
N TYR A 76 7.89 17.14 7.00
CA TYR A 76 7.28 17.41 8.31
C TYR A 76 6.27 18.56 8.25
N GLN A 77 6.52 19.60 7.45
CA GLN A 77 5.62 20.73 7.23
C GLN A 77 4.45 20.43 6.28
N GLY A 78 4.34 19.21 5.74
CA GLY A 78 3.27 18.81 4.82
C GLY A 78 3.50 19.23 3.36
N HIS A 79 4.74 19.51 2.97
CA HIS A 79 5.06 19.80 1.57
C HIS A 79 5.37 18.52 0.80
N VAL A 80 5.01 18.49 -0.48
CA VAL A 80 5.54 17.55 -1.45
C VAL A 80 6.97 17.95 -1.79
N ILE A 81 7.86 16.96 -1.83
CA ILE A 81 9.27 17.17 -2.16
C ILE A 81 9.66 16.37 -3.41
N GLU A 82 10.54 16.93 -4.21
CA GLU A 82 11.17 16.23 -5.31
C GLU A 82 12.67 16.13 -5.04
N MET A 83 13.18 14.91 -5.13
CA MET A 83 14.60 14.60 -5.05
C MET A 83 14.97 13.70 -6.22
N LYS A 84 16.15 13.94 -6.82
CA LYS A 84 16.63 13.13 -7.94
C LYS A 84 16.92 11.70 -7.51
N THR A 85 16.85 10.78 -8.47
CA THR A 85 17.27 9.38 -8.27
C THR A 85 18.72 9.34 -7.77
N GLY A 86 18.99 8.51 -6.77
CA GLY A 86 20.33 8.38 -6.17
C GLY A 86 20.66 9.42 -5.10
N GLU A 87 19.80 10.39 -4.80
CA GLU A 87 20.02 11.37 -3.71
C GLU A 87 19.67 10.84 -2.30
N GLY A 88 19.36 9.55 -2.18
CA GLY A 88 19.12 8.89 -0.90
C GLY A 88 17.81 9.28 -0.22
N LYS A 89 16.69 9.29 -0.97
CA LYS A 89 15.33 9.58 -0.47
C LYS A 89 14.97 8.74 0.75
N THR A 90 15.30 7.46 0.74
CA THR A 90 15.00 6.49 1.80
C THR A 90 15.46 6.98 3.18
N PHE A 91 16.62 7.66 3.26
CA PHE A 91 17.19 8.14 4.52
C PHE A 91 16.51 9.41 5.07
N VAL A 92 15.57 9.99 4.32
CA VAL A 92 14.77 11.15 4.77
C VAL A 92 13.63 10.70 5.69
N SER A 93 13.08 9.51 5.47
CA SER A 93 11.91 9.01 6.19
C SER A 93 12.11 8.90 7.72
N PRO A 94 13.23 8.38 8.28
CA PRO A 94 13.41 8.30 9.73
C PRO A 94 13.42 9.66 10.42
N MET A 95 14.03 10.67 9.80
CA MET A 95 14.07 12.02 10.34
C MET A 95 12.68 12.65 10.45
N THR A 96 11.85 12.46 9.40
CA THR A 96 10.48 12.95 9.37
C THR A 96 9.58 12.16 10.33
N ALA A 97 9.70 10.83 10.32
CA ALA A 97 8.91 9.94 11.14
C ALA A 97 9.15 10.19 12.63
N PHE A 98 10.40 10.29 13.06
CA PHE A 98 10.73 10.57 14.46
C PHE A 98 10.12 11.89 14.94
N ALA A 99 10.26 12.97 14.15
CA ALA A 99 9.68 14.26 14.48
C ALA A 99 8.14 14.20 14.60
N LYS A 100 7.47 13.41 13.76
CA LYS A 100 6.01 13.23 13.78
C LYS A 100 5.55 12.37 14.96
N VAL A 101 6.29 11.32 15.29
CA VAL A 101 6.00 10.50 16.47
C VAL A 101 6.13 11.31 17.76
N LEU A 102 7.11 12.21 17.85
CA LEU A 102 7.23 13.14 18.97
C LEU A 102 6.07 14.16 19.06
N ASP A 103 5.36 14.37 17.94
CA ASP A 103 4.10 15.13 17.93
C ASP A 103 2.87 14.27 18.33
N GLY A 104 3.07 13.00 18.68
CA GLY A 104 2.03 12.06 19.08
C GLY A 104 1.29 11.41 17.91
N GLN A 105 1.87 11.43 16.70
CA GLN A 105 1.26 10.89 15.49
C GLN A 105 1.83 9.50 15.14
N LYS A 106 0.97 8.61 14.66
CA LYS A 106 1.38 7.36 14.00
C LYS A 106 1.80 7.66 12.56
N VAL A 107 2.88 7.04 12.10
CA VAL A 107 3.43 7.28 10.77
C VAL A 107 3.34 6.03 9.90
N HIS A 108 2.69 6.15 8.75
CA HIS A 108 2.66 5.11 7.72
C HIS A 108 3.63 5.50 6.61
N VAL A 109 4.56 4.61 6.28
CA VAL A 109 5.48 4.78 5.14
C VAL A 109 5.00 3.89 4.01
N LEU A 110 4.48 4.51 2.95
CA LEU A 110 3.87 3.84 1.82
C LEU A 110 4.86 3.68 0.68
N THR A 111 4.94 2.48 0.14
CA THR A 111 5.74 2.14 -1.05
C THR A 111 4.89 1.41 -2.08
N VAL A 112 5.44 1.19 -3.28
CA VAL A 112 4.69 0.59 -4.40
C VAL A 112 4.65 -0.94 -4.38
N ASN A 113 5.53 -1.62 -3.63
CA ASN A 113 5.58 -3.07 -3.58
C ASN A 113 6.21 -3.63 -2.30
N ASP A 114 5.96 -4.91 -2.02
CA ASP A 114 6.40 -5.63 -0.83
C ASP A 114 7.94 -5.68 -0.70
N TYR A 115 8.65 -5.80 -1.82
CA TYR A 115 10.12 -5.80 -1.81
C TYR A 115 10.70 -4.50 -1.23
N LEU A 116 10.14 -3.35 -1.62
CA LEU A 116 10.57 -2.05 -1.08
C LEU A 116 10.19 -1.90 0.39
N VAL A 117 9.01 -2.39 0.79
CA VAL A 117 8.60 -2.42 2.20
C VAL A 117 9.62 -3.15 3.05
N GLU A 118 9.96 -4.38 2.70
CA GLU A 118 10.90 -5.21 3.47
C GLU A 118 12.33 -4.66 3.45
N ARG A 119 12.79 -4.21 2.28
CA ARG A 119 14.12 -3.62 2.10
C ARG A 119 14.30 -2.39 2.99
N ASP A 120 13.37 -1.46 2.94
CA ASP A 120 13.49 -0.17 3.64
C ASP A 120 13.26 -0.37 5.15
N TYR A 121 12.34 -1.24 5.55
CA TYR A 121 12.17 -1.65 6.93
C TYR A 121 13.48 -2.24 7.49
N THR A 122 14.05 -3.25 6.81
CA THR A 122 15.25 -3.93 7.27
C THR A 122 16.46 -2.99 7.36
N LEU A 123 16.62 -2.12 6.36
CA LEU A 123 17.70 -1.15 6.30
C LEU A 123 17.63 -0.12 7.44
N LEU A 124 16.42 0.35 7.76
CA LEU A 124 16.21 1.46 8.67
C LEU A 124 15.83 1.04 10.10
N LEU A 125 15.54 -0.25 10.31
CA LEU A 125 15.20 -0.81 11.63
C LEU A 125 16.21 -0.38 12.72
N PRO A 126 17.54 -0.51 12.52
CA PRO A 126 18.50 -0.12 13.57
C PRO A 126 18.45 1.36 13.92
N VAL A 127 18.06 2.23 12.96
CA VAL A 127 17.89 3.68 13.19
C VAL A 127 16.70 3.92 14.11
N TYR A 128 15.58 3.29 13.83
CA TYR A 128 14.37 3.41 14.65
C TYR A 128 14.55 2.84 16.05
N GLU A 129 15.21 1.70 16.18
CA GLU A 129 15.53 1.10 17.49
C GLU A 129 16.39 2.03 18.33
N MET A 130 17.43 2.63 17.74
CA MET A 130 18.26 3.61 18.45
C MET A 130 17.47 4.84 18.91
N LEU A 131 16.45 5.26 18.12
CA LEU A 131 15.55 6.37 18.48
C LEU A 131 14.48 5.97 19.51
N GLY A 132 14.42 4.70 19.90
CA GLY A 132 13.42 4.17 20.83
C GLY A 132 12.01 4.15 20.24
N LEU A 133 11.89 3.96 18.92
CA LEU A 133 10.62 3.82 18.22
C LEU A 133 10.30 2.36 17.92
N SER A 134 9.03 2.00 18.09
CA SER A 134 8.51 0.75 17.58
C SER A 134 8.23 0.87 16.08
N VAL A 135 8.66 -0.13 15.32
CA VAL A 135 8.42 -0.17 13.87
C VAL A 135 7.94 -1.54 13.44
N GLY A 136 6.97 -1.57 12.53
CA GLY A 136 6.44 -2.78 11.92
C GLY A 136 6.35 -2.65 10.42
N TYR A 137 6.10 -3.76 9.73
CA TYR A 137 5.83 -3.75 8.30
C TYR A 137 4.68 -4.71 7.95
N ILE A 138 4.01 -4.41 6.84
CA ILE A 138 2.90 -5.20 6.31
C ILE A 138 3.14 -5.41 4.83
N THR A 139 3.12 -6.68 4.43
CA THR A 139 3.16 -7.15 3.03
C THR A 139 1.90 -7.94 2.72
N THR A 140 1.73 -8.35 1.48
CA THR A 140 0.61 -9.21 1.04
C THR A 140 0.51 -10.50 1.87
N GLU A 141 1.64 -11.09 2.25
CA GLU A 141 1.71 -12.36 3.00
C GLU A 141 1.51 -12.19 4.52
N THR A 142 1.44 -10.96 5.05
CA THR A 142 1.39 -10.72 6.49
C THR A 142 0.04 -11.14 7.08
N PRO A 143 0.01 -12.09 8.07
CA PRO A 143 -1.22 -12.54 8.73
C PRO A 143 -1.93 -11.43 9.49
N ILE A 144 -3.26 -11.55 9.66
CA ILE A 144 -4.12 -10.54 10.32
C ILE A 144 -3.59 -10.14 11.70
N GLU A 145 -3.20 -11.10 12.53
CA GLU A 145 -2.72 -10.81 13.89
C GLU A 145 -1.38 -10.05 13.91
N GLU A 146 -0.53 -10.26 12.91
CA GLU A 146 0.72 -9.51 12.75
C GLU A 146 0.46 -8.12 12.19
N ARG A 147 -0.52 -7.97 11.27
CA ARG A 147 -0.98 -6.66 10.79
C ARG A 147 -1.44 -5.78 11.96
N LYS A 148 -2.26 -6.33 12.88
CA LYS A 148 -2.71 -5.63 14.09
C LYS A 148 -1.54 -5.15 14.97
N LYS A 149 -0.47 -5.94 15.06
CA LYS A 149 0.75 -5.56 15.80
C LYS A 149 1.50 -4.44 15.07
N ALA A 150 1.67 -4.55 13.75
CA ALA A 150 2.36 -3.56 12.93
C ALA A 150 1.65 -2.19 12.97
N TYR A 151 0.32 -2.14 12.87
CA TYR A 151 -0.44 -0.89 13.01
C TYR A 151 -0.38 -0.26 14.42
N LYS A 152 -0.05 -1.03 15.46
CA LYS A 152 0.18 -0.49 16.81
C LYS A 152 1.53 0.18 16.97
N CYS A 153 2.50 -0.11 16.12
CA CYS A 153 3.83 0.50 16.14
C CYS A 153 3.76 2.02 15.88
N ASP A 154 4.81 2.73 16.21
CA ASP A 154 4.94 4.16 15.96
C ASP A 154 5.10 4.44 14.47
N VAL A 155 5.80 3.55 13.77
CA VAL A 155 6.01 3.60 12.32
C VAL A 155 5.61 2.26 11.71
N CYS A 156 4.83 2.29 10.62
CA CYS A 156 4.42 1.12 9.88
C CYS A 156 4.77 1.27 8.39
N TYR A 157 5.60 0.36 7.87
CA TYR A 157 5.89 0.25 6.44
C TYR A 157 4.85 -0.63 5.77
N ILE A 158 4.26 -0.17 4.67
CA ILE A 158 3.15 -0.87 4.02
C ILE A 158 3.05 -0.45 2.55
N THR A 159 2.49 -1.30 1.68
CA THR A 159 2.17 -0.88 0.31
C THR A 159 0.88 -0.06 0.26
N ASN A 160 0.74 0.77 -0.78
CA ASN A 160 -0.47 1.55 -1.02
C ASN A 160 -1.72 0.67 -1.17
N SER A 161 -1.61 -0.48 -1.82
CA SER A 161 -2.72 -1.43 -1.99
C SER A 161 -3.12 -2.09 -0.67
N GLU A 162 -2.15 -2.55 0.14
CA GLU A 162 -2.45 -3.22 1.41
C GLU A 162 -3.12 -2.29 2.43
N VAL A 163 -2.66 -1.04 2.55
CA VAL A 163 -3.35 -0.08 3.42
C VAL A 163 -4.77 0.21 2.94
N GLY A 164 -4.97 0.25 1.62
CA GLY A 164 -6.29 0.44 1.02
C GLY A 164 -7.21 -0.77 1.28
N PHE A 165 -6.71 -2.00 1.11
CA PHE A 165 -7.46 -3.21 1.41
C PHE A 165 -7.79 -3.33 2.91
N ASP A 166 -6.84 -3.05 3.79
CA ASP A 166 -7.08 -3.08 5.23
C ASP A 166 -8.12 -2.02 5.64
N TYR A 167 -8.04 -0.81 5.08
CA TYR A 167 -9.06 0.22 5.28
C TYR A 167 -10.46 -0.24 4.85
N LEU A 168 -10.59 -0.84 3.67
CA LEU A 168 -11.87 -1.34 3.17
C LEU A 168 -12.40 -2.50 4.02
N LYS A 169 -11.53 -3.46 4.38
CA LYS A 169 -11.89 -4.60 5.25
C LYS A 169 -12.33 -4.15 6.63
N ASP A 170 -11.65 -3.16 7.22
CA ASP A 170 -12.02 -2.59 8.51
C ASP A 170 -13.42 -1.96 8.49
N HIS A 171 -13.80 -1.32 7.37
CA HIS A 171 -15.15 -0.74 7.20
C HIS A 171 -16.24 -1.78 6.92
N LEU A 172 -15.87 -2.96 6.43
CA LEU A 172 -16.79 -4.09 6.22
C LEU A 172 -16.86 -5.02 7.45
N ALA A 173 -16.01 -4.81 8.46
CA ALA A 173 -15.92 -5.67 9.63
C ALA A 173 -17.22 -5.62 10.46
N MET A 174 -17.82 -6.77 10.69
CA MET A 174 -19.02 -6.92 11.54
C MET A 174 -18.68 -6.98 13.02
N HIS A 175 -17.44 -7.33 13.38
CA HIS A 175 -16.97 -7.48 14.74
C HIS A 175 -15.72 -6.62 15.00
N PRO A 176 -15.61 -5.97 16.18
CA PRO A 176 -14.43 -5.16 16.51
C PRO A 176 -13.11 -5.94 16.44
N ASP A 177 -13.14 -7.24 16.74
CA ASP A 177 -11.95 -8.10 16.72
C ASP A 177 -11.41 -8.34 15.29
N SER A 178 -12.23 -8.11 14.27
CA SER A 178 -11.83 -8.23 12.86
C SER A 178 -11.12 -6.99 12.32
N VAL A 179 -11.18 -5.87 13.05
CA VAL A 179 -10.55 -4.60 12.66
C VAL A 179 -9.05 -4.65 12.91
N VAL A 180 -8.25 -4.26 11.93
CA VAL A 180 -6.78 -4.30 12.01
C VAL A 180 -6.14 -2.96 12.34
N CYS A 181 -6.60 -1.85 11.75
CA CYS A 181 -5.96 -0.52 11.90
C CYS A 181 -6.67 0.40 12.91
N ASN A 182 -7.94 0.19 13.24
CA ASN A 182 -8.73 1.09 14.09
C ASN A 182 -8.83 2.54 13.57
N GLY A 183 -8.64 2.78 12.28
CA GLY A 183 -8.83 4.09 11.64
C GLY A 183 -7.83 5.17 12.05
N LYS A 184 -6.68 4.83 12.65
CA LYS A 184 -5.62 5.78 13.03
C LYS A 184 -4.61 5.97 11.89
N TYR A 185 -4.91 6.88 10.99
CA TYR A 185 -4.05 7.28 9.87
C TYR A 185 -3.61 8.74 10.07
N ASP A 186 -2.69 8.98 11.04
CA ASP A 186 -2.35 10.35 11.45
C ASP A 186 -1.42 11.03 10.44
N PHE A 187 -0.41 10.32 9.92
CA PHE A 187 0.55 10.87 8.98
C PHE A 187 1.07 9.81 8.00
N ALA A 188 1.13 10.15 6.72
CA ALA A 188 1.69 9.30 5.68
C ALA A 188 2.94 9.91 5.05
N ILE A 189 3.98 9.11 4.89
CA ILE A 189 5.12 9.37 4.01
C ILE A 189 4.92 8.49 2.78
N ILE A 190 4.75 9.09 1.61
CA ILE A 190 4.49 8.37 0.37
C ILE A 190 5.74 8.46 -0.49
N ASP A 191 6.43 7.33 -0.68
CA ASP A 191 7.51 7.22 -1.65
C ASP A 191 6.94 6.88 -3.02
N GLU A 192 7.60 7.28 -4.10
CA GLU A 192 7.10 7.13 -5.49
C GLU A 192 5.67 7.71 -5.64
N ALA A 193 5.46 8.94 -5.12
CA ALA A 193 4.14 9.58 -5.04
C ALA A 193 3.46 9.81 -6.41
N ASP A 194 4.22 9.96 -7.48
CA ASP A 194 3.74 10.01 -8.87
C ASP A 194 3.10 8.68 -9.27
N SER A 195 3.77 7.56 -8.99
CA SER A 195 3.21 6.23 -9.24
C SER A 195 1.93 5.99 -8.43
N ILE A 196 1.98 6.22 -7.13
CA ILE A 196 0.86 5.90 -6.21
C ILE A 196 -0.33 6.85 -6.41
N LEU A 197 -0.10 8.16 -6.52
CA LEU A 197 -1.16 9.17 -6.50
C LEU A 197 -1.63 9.60 -7.90
N ILE A 198 -0.91 9.24 -8.97
CA ILE A 198 -1.24 9.62 -10.34
C ILE A 198 -1.47 8.39 -11.20
N ASP A 199 -0.44 7.54 -11.40
CA ASP A 199 -0.51 6.43 -12.34
C ASP A 199 -1.53 5.37 -11.89
N GLU A 200 -1.49 4.98 -10.61
CA GLU A 200 -2.37 3.96 -10.02
C GLU A 200 -3.65 4.54 -9.39
N ALA A 201 -3.85 5.87 -9.41
CA ALA A 201 -4.97 6.52 -8.73
C ALA A 201 -6.36 6.05 -9.20
N ARG A 202 -6.48 5.49 -10.41
CA ARG A 202 -7.73 4.97 -10.97
C ARG A 202 -7.86 3.46 -10.87
N THR A 203 -6.85 2.76 -10.38
CA THR A 203 -6.90 1.30 -10.23
C THR A 203 -7.88 0.93 -9.11
N PRO A 204 -8.98 0.23 -9.38
CA PRO A 204 -9.94 -0.11 -8.36
C PRO A 204 -9.38 -1.19 -7.42
N LEU A 205 -9.61 -1.05 -6.12
CA LEU A 205 -9.38 -2.10 -5.16
C LEU A 205 -10.63 -2.98 -5.10
N ILE A 206 -10.53 -4.23 -5.58
CA ILE A 206 -11.64 -5.17 -5.65
C ILE A 206 -11.47 -6.22 -4.56
N ILE A 207 -12.43 -6.29 -3.63
CA ILE A 207 -12.51 -7.37 -2.64
C ILE A 207 -13.47 -8.42 -3.21
N SER A 208 -12.93 -9.60 -3.53
CA SER A 208 -13.72 -10.77 -3.89
C SER A 208 -13.59 -11.85 -2.83
N ALA A 209 -14.67 -12.53 -2.53
CA ALA A 209 -14.58 -13.72 -1.71
C ALA A 209 -14.14 -14.90 -2.59
N ASP A 210 -13.07 -15.59 -2.19
CA ASP A 210 -12.75 -16.89 -2.76
C ASP A 210 -13.81 -17.87 -2.34
N THR A 211 -14.69 -18.23 -3.27
CA THR A 211 -15.58 -19.35 -3.08
C THR A 211 -14.89 -20.59 -3.66
N GLU A 212 -14.39 -21.47 -2.80
CA GLU A 212 -13.85 -22.79 -3.20
C GLU A 212 -14.85 -23.61 -4.04
N LEU A 213 -16.14 -23.27 -3.94
CA LEU A 213 -17.24 -23.81 -4.75
C LEU A 213 -17.10 -23.49 -6.27
N ILE A 214 -16.46 -22.38 -6.64
CA ILE A 214 -16.37 -21.94 -8.05
C ILE A 214 -15.49 -22.89 -8.88
N SER A 215 -14.41 -23.42 -8.34
CA SER A 215 -13.52 -24.29 -9.11
C SER A 215 -14.17 -25.61 -9.55
N GLY A 216 -14.93 -26.24 -8.64
CA GLY A 216 -15.71 -27.44 -8.94
C GLY A 216 -16.82 -27.17 -9.95
N PHE A 217 -17.52 -26.06 -9.79
CA PHE A 217 -18.57 -25.62 -10.71
C PHE A 217 -18.03 -25.26 -12.08
N CYS A 218 -16.92 -24.52 -12.18
CA CYS A 218 -16.26 -24.22 -13.45
C CYS A 218 -15.82 -25.47 -14.22
N ILE A 219 -15.33 -26.50 -13.51
CA ILE A 219 -14.97 -27.80 -14.12
C ILE A 219 -16.23 -28.48 -14.67
N SER A 220 -17.35 -28.44 -13.96
CA SER A 220 -18.62 -29.00 -14.40
C SER A 220 -19.17 -28.24 -15.61
N CYS A 221 -19.14 -26.91 -15.59
CA CYS A 221 -19.50 -26.07 -16.73
C CYS A 221 -18.62 -26.36 -17.96
N ALA A 222 -17.30 -26.49 -17.78
CA ALA A 222 -16.39 -26.82 -18.89
C ALA A 222 -16.65 -28.21 -19.49
N LYS A 223 -17.12 -29.18 -18.69
CA LYS A 223 -17.57 -30.47 -19.17
C LYS A 223 -18.88 -30.36 -19.92
N PHE A 224 -19.84 -29.61 -19.37
CA PHE A 224 -21.14 -29.38 -20.01
C PHE A 224 -21.00 -28.71 -21.38
N VAL A 225 -20.21 -27.62 -21.48
CA VAL A 225 -20.00 -26.92 -22.77
C VAL A 225 -19.52 -27.84 -23.86
N LYS A 226 -18.72 -28.88 -23.55
CA LYS A 226 -18.28 -29.86 -24.54
C LYS A 226 -19.39 -30.78 -25.08
N THR A 227 -20.55 -30.79 -24.43
CA THR A 227 -21.72 -31.58 -24.86
C THR A 227 -22.70 -30.79 -25.73
N LEU A 228 -22.48 -29.45 -25.84
CA LEU A 228 -23.33 -28.56 -26.61
C LEU A 228 -23.04 -28.69 -28.14
N GLU A 229 -24.09 -28.72 -28.93
CA GLU A 229 -24.02 -28.64 -30.38
C GLU A 229 -24.30 -27.20 -30.83
N LEU A 230 -23.38 -26.65 -31.64
CA LEU A 230 -23.56 -25.30 -32.17
C LEU A 230 -24.62 -25.30 -33.27
N SER A 231 -25.50 -24.31 -33.28
CA SER A 231 -26.46 -24.05 -34.34
C SER A 231 -25.73 -23.80 -35.68
N LYS A 232 -26.30 -24.24 -36.73
CA LYS A 232 -25.81 -23.98 -38.10
C LYS A 232 -26.21 -22.58 -38.62
N GLU A 233 -27.13 -21.92 -37.95
CA GLU A 233 -27.69 -20.62 -38.33
C GLU A 233 -26.92 -19.40 -37.77
N THR A 234 -25.63 -19.58 -37.50
CA THR A 234 -24.77 -18.54 -36.87
C THR A 234 -24.56 -17.29 -37.72
N GLU A 235 -24.83 -17.32 -39.03
CA GLU A 235 -24.50 -16.24 -39.99
C GLU A 235 -25.61 -15.15 -40.12
N GLU A 236 -26.89 -15.45 -39.82
CA GLU A 236 -28.01 -14.52 -40.04
C GLU A 236 -28.38 -13.62 -38.85
N LEU A 237 -27.71 -13.79 -37.67
CA LEU A 237 -28.06 -13.12 -36.42
C LEU A 237 -27.13 -11.94 -36.08
N GLU A 238 -26.59 -11.25 -37.08
CA GLU A 238 -25.52 -10.24 -36.90
C GLU A 238 -25.90 -9.02 -36.01
N ASP A 239 -27.18 -8.69 -35.85
CA ASP A 239 -27.63 -7.47 -35.19
C ASP A 239 -28.65 -7.66 -34.03
N THR A 240 -28.92 -8.88 -33.61
CA THR A 240 -29.94 -9.13 -32.57
C THR A 240 -29.27 -9.31 -31.19
N VAL A 241 -29.50 -8.36 -30.28
CA VAL A 241 -29.19 -8.54 -28.88
C VAL A 241 -30.39 -9.22 -28.23
N TYR A 242 -30.21 -10.48 -27.83
CA TYR A 242 -31.27 -11.21 -27.12
C TYR A 242 -31.35 -10.73 -25.67
N VAL A 243 -32.41 -10.09 -25.32
CA VAL A 243 -32.74 -9.69 -23.95
C VAL A 243 -34.01 -10.42 -23.55
N GLY A 244 -33.84 -11.51 -22.78
CA GLY A 244 -34.96 -12.19 -22.11
C GLY A 244 -35.75 -13.24 -22.86
N GLU A 245 -35.43 -13.55 -24.12
CA GLU A 245 -36.02 -14.68 -24.86
C GLU A 245 -34.92 -15.55 -25.47
N PHE A 246 -35.02 -16.86 -25.29
CA PHE A 246 -34.04 -17.79 -25.87
C PHE A 246 -34.41 -18.07 -27.35
N PRO A 247 -33.44 -18.03 -28.28
CA PRO A 247 -33.74 -18.25 -29.69
C PRO A 247 -34.18 -19.71 -29.96
N ASN A 248 -35.29 -19.86 -30.69
CA ASN A 248 -35.81 -21.16 -31.11
C ASN A 248 -35.22 -21.55 -32.44
N VAL A 249 -33.98 -22.05 -32.45
CA VAL A 249 -33.24 -22.51 -33.62
C VAL A 249 -32.65 -23.90 -33.34
N ASP A 250 -32.25 -24.58 -34.42
CA ASP A 250 -31.60 -25.90 -34.31
C ASP A 250 -30.25 -25.78 -33.56
N GLY A 251 -29.93 -26.78 -32.72
CA GLY A 251 -28.69 -26.82 -31.89
C GLY A 251 -28.92 -26.34 -30.45
N ASP A 252 -27.89 -26.43 -29.66
CA ASP A 252 -27.92 -26.09 -28.21
C ASP A 252 -27.41 -24.67 -27.95
N ALA A 253 -26.58 -24.13 -28.84
CA ALA A 253 -25.98 -22.79 -28.65
C ALA A 253 -25.75 -22.08 -29.99
N ILE A 254 -25.80 -20.74 -29.94
CA ILE A 254 -25.51 -19.83 -31.04
C ILE A 254 -24.25 -19.04 -30.70
N LEU A 255 -23.32 -18.96 -31.65
CA LEU A 255 -22.08 -18.18 -31.50
C LEU A 255 -22.19 -16.91 -32.34
N ASN A 256 -22.16 -15.75 -31.69
CA ASN A 256 -22.02 -14.46 -32.36
C ASN A 256 -20.53 -14.08 -32.46
N LEU A 257 -19.94 -14.33 -33.63
CA LEU A 257 -18.51 -14.09 -33.88
C LEU A 257 -18.15 -12.60 -33.86
N LYS A 258 -19.06 -11.69 -34.17
CA LYS A 258 -18.81 -10.26 -34.24
C LYS A 258 -18.58 -9.66 -32.86
N TYR A 259 -19.30 -10.15 -31.85
CA TYR A 259 -19.23 -9.65 -30.48
C TYR A 259 -18.54 -10.62 -29.50
N GLY A 260 -18.13 -11.82 -29.99
CA GLY A 260 -17.52 -12.85 -29.14
C GLY A 260 -18.48 -13.37 -28.05
N GLN A 261 -19.78 -13.42 -28.32
CA GLN A 261 -20.81 -13.84 -27.40
C GLN A 261 -21.41 -15.18 -27.80
N VAL A 262 -21.82 -15.95 -26.78
CA VAL A 262 -22.51 -17.25 -26.97
C VAL A 262 -23.86 -17.16 -26.26
N TYR A 263 -24.91 -17.59 -26.94
CA TYR A 263 -26.26 -17.66 -26.40
C TYR A 263 -26.74 -19.11 -26.43
N LEU A 264 -27.35 -19.56 -25.33
CA LEU A 264 -28.04 -20.86 -25.34
C LEU A 264 -29.36 -20.75 -26.09
N THR A 265 -29.75 -21.80 -26.80
CA THR A 265 -31.10 -21.95 -27.37
C THR A 265 -32.05 -22.50 -26.29
N GLU A 266 -33.37 -22.57 -26.58
CA GLU A 266 -34.31 -23.26 -25.68
C GLU A 266 -33.88 -24.72 -25.40
N ASN A 267 -33.33 -25.44 -26.42
CA ASN A 267 -32.78 -26.77 -26.22
C ASN A 267 -31.55 -26.79 -25.34
N GLY A 268 -30.63 -25.82 -25.54
CA GLY A 268 -29.44 -25.66 -24.72
C GLY A 268 -29.74 -25.34 -23.24
N VAL A 269 -30.75 -24.52 -22.99
CA VAL A 269 -31.23 -24.22 -21.67
C VAL A 269 -31.78 -25.44 -20.95
N LYS A 270 -32.70 -26.18 -21.61
CA LYS A 270 -33.24 -27.42 -21.04
C LYS A 270 -32.16 -28.44 -20.75
N LYS A 271 -31.18 -28.57 -21.66
CA LYS A 271 -30.04 -29.48 -21.50
C LYS A 271 -29.15 -29.06 -20.33
N ALA A 272 -29.00 -27.75 -20.06
CA ALA A 272 -28.27 -27.22 -18.93
C ALA A 272 -29.02 -27.45 -17.62
N GLU A 273 -30.33 -27.18 -17.60
CA GLU A 273 -31.20 -27.42 -16.44
C GLU A 273 -31.16 -28.90 -16.03
N ASP A 274 -31.27 -29.81 -17.00
CA ASP A 274 -31.17 -31.25 -16.74
C ASP A 274 -29.78 -31.67 -16.26
N TYR A 275 -28.70 -31.10 -16.85
CA TYR A 275 -27.33 -31.45 -16.48
C TYR A 275 -26.95 -30.99 -15.09
N PHE A 276 -27.37 -29.77 -14.70
CA PHE A 276 -27.07 -29.19 -13.39
C PHE A 276 -28.15 -29.48 -12.34
N ASN A 277 -29.25 -30.15 -12.73
CA ASN A 277 -30.42 -30.49 -11.90
C ASN A 277 -30.98 -29.24 -11.20
N VAL A 278 -31.24 -28.20 -11.97
CA VAL A 278 -31.86 -26.93 -11.53
C VAL A 278 -33.19 -26.73 -12.26
N ASP A 279 -34.17 -26.09 -11.60
CA ASP A 279 -35.51 -25.90 -12.18
C ASP A 279 -35.53 -24.75 -13.22
N HIS A 280 -34.66 -23.74 -13.05
CA HIS A 280 -34.50 -22.61 -13.97
C HIS A 280 -33.05 -22.13 -14.00
N LEU A 281 -32.62 -21.70 -15.17
CA LEU A 281 -31.31 -21.14 -15.46
C LEU A 281 -31.43 -19.61 -15.48
N ASP A 282 -31.54 -18.99 -14.28
CA ASP A 282 -31.57 -17.52 -14.11
C ASP A 282 -30.20 -17.00 -13.66
#